data_58900adcd9754a58c9ec63665d665455
#
_entry.id   58900adcd9754a58c9ec63665d665455
#
_cell.length_a   1.000
_cell.length_b   1.000
_cell.length_c   1.000
_cell.angle_alpha   90.00
_cell.angle_beta   90.00
_cell.angle_gamma   90.00
#
_symmetry.space_group_name_H-M   'P 1'
#
loop_
_entity.id
_entity.type
_entity.pdbx_description
1 polymer ?
#
loop_
_entity_poly.entity_id
_entity_poly.type
_entity_poly.pdbx_seq_one_letter_code
_entity_poly.pdbx_strand_id
1 'polypeptide(L)'
;MGVYFSLVSYKDEDLKQCLFLSPVVNMKVIIDNMMLWSNVTEEELKEKQEIKTDFGQTLYWDYYKYVKENPIINWNKKTYILYGNKDNLQEEKIINDFCIKFNCDLSVLENGEHFFYTEEQLERYRNWLDEVIK
;
A
#
# COMPACT_ATOMS: atom_id res chain seq x y z
N MET A 1 -0.40 -4.34 -3.51
CA MET A 1 -1.84 -4.22 -3.94
C MET A 1 -2.82 -4.87 -2.97
N GLY A 2 -2.52 -6.07 -2.45
CA GLY A 2 -3.44 -6.81 -1.57
C GLY A 2 -4.02 -6.01 -0.40
N VAL A 3 -3.19 -5.21 0.29
CA VAL A 3 -3.65 -4.42 1.44
C VAL A 3 -4.68 -3.36 1.03
N TYR A 4 -4.48 -2.64 -0.08
CA TYR A 4 -5.46 -1.66 -0.55
C TYR A 4 -6.83 -2.30 -0.77
N PHE A 5 -6.89 -3.43 -1.46
CA PHE A 5 -8.15 -4.14 -1.67
C PHE A 5 -8.73 -4.69 -0.38
N SER A 6 -7.89 -5.15 0.55
CA SER A 6 -8.36 -5.57 1.88
C SER A 6 -8.99 -4.40 2.65
N LEU A 7 -8.38 -3.22 2.62
CA LEU A 7 -8.91 -2.02 3.26
C LEU A 7 -10.27 -1.59 2.69
N VAL A 8 -10.46 -1.75 1.37
CA VAL A 8 -11.76 -1.45 0.73
C VAL A 8 -12.80 -2.52 1.03
N SER A 9 -12.43 -3.80 0.93
CA SER A 9 -13.37 -4.93 0.97
C SER A 9 -13.81 -5.30 2.39
N TYR A 10 -12.93 -5.17 3.36
CA TYR A 10 -13.17 -5.62 4.74
C TYR A 10 -13.49 -4.50 5.73
N LYS A 11 -13.71 -3.28 5.24
CA LYS A 11 -13.96 -2.11 6.11
C LYS A 11 -15.16 -2.32 7.06
N ASP A 12 -16.19 -3.03 6.62
CA ASP A 12 -17.42 -3.28 7.36
C ASP A 12 -17.46 -4.66 8.05
N GLU A 13 -16.42 -5.49 7.87
CA GLU A 13 -16.33 -6.81 8.47
C GLU A 13 -15.84 -6.76 9.92
N ASP A 14 -16.27 -7.72 10.74
CA ASP A 14 -15.77 -7.86 12.12
C ASP A 14 -14.49 -8.70 12.12
N LEU A 15 -13.34 -8.02 12.23
CA LEU A 15 -12.02 -8.64 12.24
C LEU A 15 -11.36 -8.46 13.61
N LYS A 16 -10.85 -9.55 14.16
CA LYS A 16 -10.12 -9.52 15.44
C LYS A 16 -8.89 -8.63 15.37
N GLN A 17 -8.11 -8.76 14.32
CA GLN A 17 -6.92 -7.95 14.06
C GLN A 17 -6.48 -8.09 12.60
N CYS A 18 -5.69 -7.13 12.13
CA CYS A 18 -5.10 -7.12 10.80
C CYS A 18 -3.57 -6.96 10.92
N LEU A 19 -2.84 -7.72 10.12
CA LEU A 19 -1.38 -7.64 10.04
C LEU A 19 -0.99 -7.32 8.60
N PHE A 20 -0.35 -6.18 8.40
CA PHE A 20 0.05 -5.71 7.07
C PHE A 20 1.57 -5.63 6.97
N LEU A 21 2.13 -6.33 6.00
CA LEU A 21 3.54 -6.26 5.63
C LEU A 21 3.71 -5.39 4.39
N SER A 22 4.54 -4.36 4.48
CA SER A 22 4.81 -3.43 3.37
C SER A 22 3.53 -2.97 2.67
N PRO A 23 2.56 -2.40 3.39
CA PRO A 23 1.25 -2.13 2.81
C PRO A 23 1.29 -0.99 1.81
N VAL A 24 0.50 -1.12 0.74
CA VAL A 24 0.09 0.00 -0.08
C VAL A 24 -1.23 0.51 0.48
N VAL A 25 -1.18 1.65 1.16
CA VAL A 25 -2.35 2.29 1.79
C VAL A 25 -2.91 3.44 0.95
N ASN A 26 -2.11 3.97 0.03
CA ASN A 26 -2.52 4.99 -0.94
C ASN A 26 -2.16 4.55 -2.35
N MET A 27 -3.06 3.81 -2.99
CA MET A 27 -2.85 3.29 -4.35
C MET A 27 -2.86 4.41 -5.39
N LYS A 28 -3.63 5.48 -5.16
CA LYS A 28 -3.68 6.61 -6.10
C LYS A 28 -2.31 7.24 -6.31
N VAL A 29 -1.53 7.44 -5.24
CA VAL A 29 -0.16 7.99 -5.34
C VAL A 29 0.73 7.12 -6.22
N ILE A 30 0.63 5.80 -6.11
CA ILE A 30 1.42 4.88 -6.97
C ILE A 30 1.04 5.07 -8.44
N ILE A 31 -0.25 5.10 -8.74
CA ILE A 31 -0.71 5.25 -10.13
C ILE A 31 -0.36 6.64 -10.66
N ASP A 32 -0.54 7.69 -9.88
CA ASP A 32 -0.15 9.07 -10.24
C ASP A 32 1.34 9.15 -10.58
N ASN A 33 2.21 8.51 -9.78
CA ASN A 33 3.64 8.45 -10.05
C ASN A 33 3.95 7.70 -11.35
N MET A 34 3.29 6.58 -11.59
CA MET A 34 3.45 5.82 -12.84
C MET A 34 3.03 6.66 -14.06
N MET A 35 1.93 7.40 -13.95
CA MET A 35 1.47 8.32 -14.99
C MET A 35 2.48 9.44 -15.23
N LEU A 36 3.03 10.02 -14.16
CA LEU A 36 4.05 11.06 -14.26
C LEU A 36 5.32 10.55 -14.95
N TRP A 37 5.82 9.39 -14.57
CA TRP A 37 7.02 8.79 -15.18
C TRP A 37 6.83 8.42 -16.65
N SER A 38 5.60 8.08 -17.04
CA SER A 38 5.25 7.74 -18.42
C SER A 38 4.78 8.95 -19.24
N ASN A 39 4.74 10.14 -18.64
CA ASN A 39 4.21 11.35 -19.24
C ASN A 39 2.77 11.17 -19.78
N VAL A 40 1.93 10.49 -19.01
CA VAL A 40 0.53 10.23 -19.35
C VAL A 40 -0.37 11.14 -18.53
N THR A 41 -1.28 11.84 -19.19
CA THR A 41 -2.33 12.65 -18.52
C THR A 41 -3.56 11.81 -18.22
N GLU A 42 -4.38 12.28 -17.28
CA GLU A 42 -5.66 11.64 -16.95
C GLU A 42 -6.59 11.61 -18.16
N GLU A 43 -6.66 12.70 -18.93
CA GLU A 43 -7.45 12.80 -20.15
C GLU A 43 -7.01 11.78 -21.20
N GLU A 44 -5.70 11.63 -21.40
CA GLU A 44 -5.14 10.64 -22.31
C GLU A 44 -5.48 9.21 -21.90
N LEU A 45 -5.34 8.89 -20.61
CA LEU A 45 -5.69 7.57 -20.10
C LEU A 45 -7.18 7.28 -20.24
N LYS A 46 -8.03 8.27 -20.00
CA LYS A 46 -9.48 8.18 -20.18
C LYS A 46 -9.86 7.94 -21.65
N GLU A 47 -9.20 8.62 -22.57
CA GLU A 47 -9.45 8.48 -24.01
C GLU A 47 -9.00 7.11 -24.54
N LYS A 48 -7.77 6.69 -24.17
CA LYS A 48 -7.19 5.43 -24.65
C LYS A 48 -7.65 4.19 -23.88
N GLN A 49 -8.17 4.35 -22.67
CA GLN A 49 -8.63 3.32 -21.74
C GLN A 49 -7.50 2.41 -21.20
N GLU A 50 -6.48 2.14 -21.99
CA GLU A 50 -5.34 1.30 -21.65
C GLU A 50 -4.07 1.90 -22.25
N ILE A 51 -3.02 2.06 -21.46
CA ILE A 51 -1.71 2.55 -21.92
C ILE A 51 -0.61 1.66 -21.35
N LYS A 52 0.15 1.02 -22.23
CA LYS A 52 1.36 0.27 -21.86
C LYS A 52 2.49 1.26 -21.55
N THR A 53 3.24 0.99 -20.50
CA THR A 53 4.39 1.78 -20.11
C THR A 53 5.70 1.05 -20.41
N ASP A 54 6.80 1.80 -20.48
CA ASP A 54 8.14 1.24 -20.78
C ASP A 54 8.72 0.43 -19.61
N PHE A 55 8.17 0.57 -18.39
CA PHE A 55 8.64 -0.16 -17.21
C PHE A 55 7.84 -1.44 -16.88
N GLY A 56 7.13 -1.99 -17.87
CA GLY A 56 6.44 -3.28 -17.76
C GLY A 56 5.09 -3.27 -17.06
N GLN A 57 4.57 -2.10 -16.71
CA GLN A 57 3.23 -1.94 -16.17
C GLN A 57 2.28 -1.40 -17.25
N THR A 58 1.02 -1.76 -17.15
CA THR A 58 -0.04 -1.20 -17.99
C THR A 58 -0.97 -0.35 -17.14
N LEU A 59 -1.25 0.85 -17.59
CA LEU A 59 -2.21 1.76 -16.97
C LEU A 59 -3.59 1.49 -17.53
N TYR A 60 -4.57 1.33 -16.63
CA TYR A 60 -5.97 1.12 -16.99
C TYR A 60 -6.84 2.24 -16.43
N TRP A 61 -7.65 2.85 -17.28
CA TRP A 61 -8.58 3.90 -16.87
C TRP A 61 -9.57 3.45 -15.81
N ASP A 62 -10.19 2.28 -16.00
CA ASP A 62 -11.18 1.76 -15.06
C ASP A 62 -10.58 1.53 -13.67
N TYR A 63 -9.33 1.06 -13.61
CA TYR A 63 -8.64 0.87 -12.33
C TYR A 63 -8.30 2.21 -11.67
N TYR A 64 -7.77 3.16 -12.44
CA TYR A 64 -7.47 4.50 -11.92
C TYR A 64 -8.73 5.20 -11.40
N LYS A 65 -9.81 5.16 -12.18
CA LYS A 65 -11.12 5.68 -11.79
C LYS A 65 -11.62 5.04 -10.49
N TYR A 66 -11.57 3.71 -10.39
CA TYR A 66 -11.95 2.97 -9.18
C TYR A 66 -11.16 3.44 -7.96
N VAL A 67 -9.85 3.57 -8.07
CA VAL A 67 -8.98 4.02 -6.98
C VAL A 67 -9.28 5.46 -6.57
N LYS A 68 -9.56 6.35 -7.51
CA LYS A 68 -10.00 7.73 -7.23
C LYS A 68 -11.32 7.80 -6.47
N GLU A 69 -12.25 6.94 -6.83
CA GLU A 69 -13.60 6.89 -6.23
C GLU A 69 -13.62 6.12 -4.90
N ASN A 70 -12.59 5.34 -4.61
CA ASN A 70 -12.49 4.51 -3.41
C ASN A 70 -11.21 4.81 -2.59
N PRO A 71 -11.00 6.06 -2.14
CA PRO A 71 -9.93 6.34 -1.19
C PRO A 71 -10.23 5.68 0.16
N ILE A 72 -9.20 5.36 0.92
CA ILE A 72 -9.37 4.82 2.27
C ILE A 72 -9.66 5.98 3.22
N ILE A 73 -10.93 6.12 3.59
CA ILE A 73 -11.42 7.19 4.46
C ILE A 73 -11.93 6.66 5.81
N ASN A 74 -12.11 5.35 5.92
CA ASN A 74 -12.68 4.71 7.11
C ASN A 74 -12.02 3.36 7.36
N TRP A 75 -11.34 3.22 8.51
CA TRP A 75 -10.75 1.97 8.95
C TRP A 75 -10.67 1.96 10.47
N ASN A 76 -11.32 1.01 11.11
CA ASN A 76 -11.43 0.93 12.57
C ASN A 76 -10.97 -0.41 13.17
N LYS A 77 -10.22 -1.18 12.39
CA LYS A 77 -9.73 -2.49 12.83
C LYS A 77 -8.40 -2.34 13.57
N LYS A 78 -8.21 -3.15 14.61
CA LYS A 78 -6.90 -3.26 15.27
C LYS A 78 -5.88 -3.73 14.25
N THR A 79 -4.92 -2.88 13.92
CA THR A 79 -4.01 -3.10 12.79
C THR A 79 -2.56 -2.91 13.22
N TYR A 80 -1.75 -3.89 12.87
CA TYR A 80 -0.30 -3.86 13.02
C TYR A 80 0.35 -3.79 11.65
N ILE A 81 1.32 -2.91 11.49
CA ILE A 81 2.05 -2.70 10.23
C ILE A 81 3.53 -2.93 10.45
N LEU A 82 4.15 -3.74 9.62
CA LEU A 82 5.60 -3.81 9.47
C LEU A 82 5.99 -3.18 8.13
N TYR A 83 6.85 -2.17 8.20
CA TYR A 83 7.26 -1.36 7.06
C TYR A 83 8.78 -1.20 7.03
N GLY A 84 9.39 -1.34 5.85
CA GLY A 84 10.81 -1.06 5.62
C GLY A 84 11.01 0.35 5.09
N ASN A 85 11.89 1.13 5.71
CA ASN A 85 12.08 2.54 5.33
C ASN A 85 12.87 2.75 4.02
N LYS A 86 13.28 1.66 3.35
CA LYS A 86 13.77 1.66 1.96
C LYS A 86 12.71 1.20 0.96
N ASP A 87 11.47 1.07 1.39
CA ASP A 87 10.35 0.81 0.48
C ASP A 87 10.21 1.93 -0.53
N ASN A 88 10.21 1.57 -1.82
CA ASN A 88 10.13 2.50 -2.93
C ASN A 88 8.74 2.66 -3.55
N LEU A 89 7.74 1.96 -3.02
CA LEU A 89 6.36 2.05 -3.48
C LEU A 89 5.50 3.01 -2.65
N GLN A 90 5.71 3.03 -1.33
CA GLN A 90 5.04 3.97 -0.44
C GLN A 90 6.08 4.68 0.41
N GLU A 91 6.07 6.00 0.41
CA GLU A 91 6.91 6.80 1.29
C GLU A 91 6.51 6.60 2.75
N GLU A 92 7.51 6.65 3.64
CA GLU A 92 7.30 6.50 5.09
C GLU A 92 6.27 7.49 5.64
N LYS A 93 6.26 8.72 5.12
CA LYS A 93 5.27 9.73 5.50
C LYS A 93 3.83 9.27 5.26
N ILE A 94 3.56 8.63 4.14
CA ILE A 94 2.22 8.12 3.79
C ILE A 94 1.80 7.03 4.78
N ILE A 95 2.71 6.14 5.14
CA ILE A 95 2.46 5.09 6.13
C ILE A 95 2.21 5.68 7.52
N ASN A 96 3.04 6.64 7.94
CA ASN A 96 2.87 7.34 9.21
C ASN A 96 1.53 8.07 9.30
N ASP A 97 1.17 8.83 8.27
CA ASP A 97 -0.10 9.56 8.23
C ASP A 97 -1.29 8.60 8.31
N PHE A 98 -1.22 7.46 7.64
CA PHE A 98 -2.24 6.42 7.72
C PHE A 98 -2.34 5.83 9.14
N CYS A 99 -1.22 5.52 9.77
CA CYS A 99 -1.19 4.97 11.13
C CYS A 99 -1.75 5.95 12.16
N ILE A 100 -1.41 7.24 12.04
CA ILE A 100 -1.94 8.29 12.91
C ILE A 100 -3.46 8.43 12.72
N LYS A 101 -3.91 8.49 11.46
CA LYS A 101 -5.33 8.66 11.13
C LYS A 101 -6.20 7.51 11.63
N PHE A 102 -5.72 6.27 11.53
CA PHE A 102 -6.49 5.07 11.84
C PHE A 102 -6.03 4.33 13.09
N ASN A 103 -5.13 4.93 13.86
CA ASN A 103 -4.63 4.37 15.11
C ASN A 103 -4.05 2.95 14.95
N CYS A 104 -3.15 2.78 13.97
CA CYS A 104 -2.45 1.53 13.74
C CYS A 104 -1.11 1.49 14.47
N ASP A 105 -0.69 0.29 14.89
CA ASP A 105 0.63 0.06 15.47
C ASP A 105 1.67 -0.13 14.35
N LEU A 106 2.64 0.77 14.27
CA LEU A 106 3.67 0.76 13.24
C LEU A 106 5.02 0.27 13.78
N SER A 107 5.58 -0.75 13.13
CA SER A 107 6.96 -1.19 13.29
C SER A 107 7.74 -0.86 12.02
N VAL A 108 8.83 -0.12 12.14
CA VAL A 108 9.70 0.23 11.02
C VAL A 108 10.97 -0.59 11.08
N LEU A 109 11.31 -1.26 9.98
CA LEU A 109 12.60 -1.90 9.80
C LEU A 109 13.54 -0.93 9.08
N GLU A 110 14.60 -0.51 9.76
CA GLU A 110 15.63 0.33 9.15
C GLU A 110 16.34 -0.43 8.04
N ASN A 111 16.51 0.24 6.88
CA ASN A 111 17.02 -0.33 5.64
C ASN A 111 16.21 -1.51 5.07
N GLY A 112 15.02 -1.78 5.58
CA GLY A 112 14.11 -2.76 5.02
C GLY A 112 13.53 -2.30 3.67
N GLU A 113 13.44 -3.21 2.72
CA GLU A 113 12.89 -2.99 1.40
C GLU A 113 11.42 -3.38 1.34
N HIS A 114 10.76 -3.11 0.21
CA HIS A 114 9.35 -3.49 0.02
C HIS A 114 9.14 -5.01 0.16
N PHE A 115 10.03 -5.78 -0.45
CA PHE A 115 10.03 -7.23 -0.32
C PHE A 115 11.05 -7.66 0.74
N PHE A 116 10.60 -8.34 1.77
CA PHE A 116 11.44 -8.92 2.79
C PHE A 116 12.02 -10.25 2.28
N TYR A 117 13.23 -10.23 1.75
CA TYR A 117 13.84 -11.39 1.09
C TYR A 117 15.21 -11.80 1.68
N THR A 118 15.89 -10.91 2.39
CA THR A 118 17.14 -11.28 3.07
C THR A 118 16.83 -12.04 4.35
N GLU A 119 17.77 -12.87 4.81
CA GLU A 119 17.60 -13.64 6.07
C GLU A 119 17.33 -12.72 7.26
N GLU A 120 18.03 -11.59 7.36
CA GLU A 120 17.81 -10.58 8.39
C GLU A 120 16.39 -9.99 8.35
N GLN A 121 15.90 -9.64 7.15
CA GLN A 121 14.54 -9.12 6.97
C GLN A 121 13.50 -10.18 7.30
N LEU A 122 13.72 -11.42 6.92
CA LEU A 122 12.82 -12.54 7.23
C LEU A 122 12.81 -12.87 8.73
N GLU A 123 13.95 -12.80 9.39
CA GLU A 123 14.04 -12.97 10.85
C GLU A 123 13.27 -11.85 11.56
N ARG A 124 13.45 -10.60 11.15
CA ARG A 124 12.69 -9.47 11.70
C ARG A 124 11.19 -9.65 11.50
N TYR A 125 10.77 -10.12 10.35
CA TYR A 125 9.36 -10.42 10.07
C TYR A 125 8.81 -11.52 11.00
N ARG A 126 9.55 -12.61 11.21
CA ARG A 126 9.14 -13.68 12.13
C ARG A 126 9.01 -13.17 13.56
N ASN A 127 10.00 -12.42 14.04
CA ASN A 127 9.98 -11.84 15.38
C ASN A 127 8.78 -10.89 15.57
N TRP A 128 8.50 -10.05 14.57
CA TRP A 128 7.33 -9.18 14.60
C TRP A 128 6.02 -9.97 14.66
N LEU A 129 5.89 -11.06 13.90
CA LEU A 129 4.71 -11.93 13.98
C LEU A 129 4.54 -12.50 15.39
N ASP A 130 5.61 -12.99 16.01
CA ASP A 130 5.58 -13.54 17.36
C ASP A 130 5.21 -12.49 18.43
N GLU A 131 5.58 -11.22 18.21
CA GLU A 131 5.23 -10.10 19.07
C GLU A 131 3.74 -9.72 18.98
N VAL A 132 3.14 -9.76 17.78
CA VAL A 132 1.78 -9.23 17.55
C VAL A 132 0.68 -10.29 17.57
N ILE A 133 1.01 -11.57 17.35
CA ILE A 133 0.06 -12.69 17.40
C ILE A 133 0.00 -13.31 18.82
N LYS A 134 -0.30 -12.54 19.80
CA LYS A 134 -0.43 -13.06 21.19
C LYS A 134 -1.87 -13.18 21.64
#